data_4afe8a7c1dc7d1ba27e37ff604401cec
#
_entry.id   4afe8a7c1dc7d1ba27e37ff604401cec
#
_cell.length_a   1.000
_cell.length_b   1.000
_cell.length_c   1.000
_cell.angle_alpha   90.00
_cell.angle_beta   90.00
_cell.angle_gamma   90.00
#
_symmetry.space_group_name_H-M   'P 1'
#
loop_
_entity.id
_entity.type
_entity.pdbx_description
1 polymer ?
#
loop_
_entity_poly.entity_id
_entity_poly.type
_entity_poly.pdbx_seq_one_letter_code
_entity_poly.pdbx_strand_id
1 'polypeptide(L)'
;MFNLEDYETVEERLVKFWKEHPDGRISTVLVEHTLQRFIVQASIYRTEVDAQAWTTGFAEETVSTRGVNSTSALENCETSAIGRAL
;
A
#
# COMPACT_ATOMS: atom_id res chain seq x y z
N MET A 1 -17.96 -10.11 -12.43
CA MET A 1 -18.55 -10.04 -11.08
C MET A 1 -17.50 -10.37 -10.04
N PHE A 2 -17.45 -9.60 -8.96
CA PHE A 2 -16.54 -9.86 -7.86
C PHE A 2 -16.94 -11.14 -7.13
N ASN A 3 -15.99 -12.03 -6.87
CA ASN A 3 -16.19 -13.26 -6.14
C ASN A 3 -15.25 -13.30 -4.95
N LEU A 4 -15.78 -13.51 -3.74
CA LEU A 4 -14.98 -13.54 -2.53
C LEU A 4 -13.90 -14.62 -2.55
N GLU A 5 -14.15 -15.73 -3.24
CA GLU A 5 -13.16 -16.80 -3.38
C GLU A 5 -11.94 -16.36 -4.19
N ASP A 6 -12.15 -15.38 -5.08
CA ASP A 6 -11.07 -14.85 -5.92
C ASP A 6 -10.41 -13.61 -5.30
N TYR A 7 -10.92 -13.15 -4.16
CA TYR A 7 -10.37 -11.98 -3.49
C TYR A 7 -9.07 -12.33 -2.78
N GLU A 8 -8.07 -11.52 -3.03
CA GLU A 8 -6.76 -11.68 -2.43
C GLU A 8 -6.46 -10.46 -1.56
N THR A 9 -6.15 -10.70 -0.29
CA THR A 9 -5.83 -9.62 0.65
C THR A 9 -4.45 -9.05 0.34
N VAL A 10 -4.17 -7.87 0.89
CA VAL A 10 -2.84 -7.25 0.76
C VAL A 10 -1.78 -8.15 1.39
N GLU A 11 -2.09 -8.75 2.54
CA GLU A 11 -1.18 -9.65 3.23
C GLU A 11 -0.84 -10.87 2.37
N GLU A 12 -1.83 -11.44 1.70
CA GLU A 12 -1.60 -12.58 0.79
C GLU A 12 -0.73 -12.19 -0.39
N ARG A 13 -0.96 -11.00 -0.96
CA ARG A 13 -0.14 -10.48 -2.05
C ARG A 13 1.30 -10.22 -1.60
N LEU A 14 1.47 -9.71 -0.38
CA LEU A 14 2.81 -9.48 0.19
C LEU A 14 3.57 -10.79 0.34
N VAL A 15 2.91 -11.84 0.83
CA VAL A 15 3.55 -13.16 0.96
C VAL A 15 4.03 -13.65 -0.40
N LYS A 16 3.19 -13.54 -1.43
CA LYS A 16 3.56 -13.95 -2.80
C LYS A 16 4.71 -13.11 -3.32
N PHE A 17 4.65 -11.79 -3.12
CA PHE A 17 5.69 -10.89 -3.59
C PHE A 17 7.05 -11.25 -3.00
N TRP A 18 7.13 -11.42 -1.68
CA TRP A 18 8.39 -11.73 -1.02
C TRP A 18 8.92 -13.11 -1.39
N LYS A 19 8.01 -14.03 -1.70
CA LYS A 19 8.40 -15.36 -2.16
C LYS A 19 9.02 -15.32 -3.56
N GLU A 20 8.44 -14.51 -4.45
CA GLU A 20 8.91 -14.38 -5.83
C GLU A 20 10.09 -13.44 -5.97
N HIS A 21 10.18 -12.44 -5.10
CA HIS A 21 11.19 -11.41 -5.16
C HIS A 21 11.84 -11.19 -3.79
N PRO A 22 12.64 -12.17 -3.32
CA PRO A 22 13.25 -12.07 -1.99
C PRO A 22 14.19 -10.87 -1.83
N ASP A 23 14.75 -10.36 -2.94
CA ASP A 23 15.62 -9.19 -2.92
C ASP A 23 14.85 -7.89 -3.28
N GLY A 24 13.53 -7.97 -3.34
CA GLY A 24 12.70 -6.83 -3.68
C GLY A 24 12.66 -5.79 -2.58
N ARG A 25 12.09 -4.65 -2.91
CA ARG A 25 11.89 -3.55 -1.96
C ARG A 25 10.50 -2.99 -2.11
N ILE A 26 9.94 -2.55 -1.00
CA ILE A 26 8.70 -1.79 -0.97
C ILE A 26 9.01 -0.49 -0.24
N SER A 27 8.77 0.63 -0.90
CA SER A 27 9.00 1.95 -0.32
C SER A 27 7.69 2.71 -0.29
N THR A 28 7.40 3.38 0.81
CA THR A 28 6.24 4.24 0.92
C THR A 28 6.67 5.66 1.21
N VAL A 29 5.96 6.62 0.64
CA VAL A 29 6.20 8.03 0.85
C VAL A 29 4.89 8.70 1.23
N LEU A 30 4.94 9.48 2.30
CA LEU A 30 3.80 10.31 2.71
C LEU A 30 3.79 11.54 1.81
N VAL A 31 2.93 11.53 0.80
CA VAL A 31 2.87 12.61 -0.20
C VAL A 31 2.19 13.84 0.36
N GLU A 32 1.13 13.64 1.12
CA GLU A 32 0.41 14.75 1.75
C GLU A 32 -0.11 14.32 3.11
N HIS A 33 -0.04 15.24 4.05
CA HIS A 33 -0.57 15.05 5.38
C HIS A 33 -1.21 16.36 5.84
N THR A 34 -2.52 16.30 6.07
CA THR A 34 -3.27 17.42 6.66
C THR A 34 -4.02 16.91 7.87
N LEU A 35 -4.72 17.81 8.55
CA LEU A 35 -5.59 17.40 9.66
C LEU A 35 -6.77 16.55 9.18
N GLN A 36 -7.04 16.54 7.89
CA GLN A 36 -8.21 15.89 7.32
C GLN A 36 -7.90 14.67 6.48
N ARG A 37 -6.67 14.53 5.97
CA ARG A 37 -6.34 13.40 5.10
C ARG A 37 -4.85 13.10 5.03
N PHE A 38 -4.57 11.87 4.59
CA PHE A 38 -3.24 11.41 4.22
C PHE A 38 -3.27 10.94 2.78
N ILE A 39 -2.20 11.17 2.05
CA ILE A 39 -1.97 10.57 0.73
C ILE A 39 -0.62 9.88 0.79
N VAL A 40 -0.59 8.59 0.48
CA VAL A 40 0.62 7.76 0.50
C VAL A 40 0.84 7.19 -0.89
N GLN A 41 2.08 7.21 -1.33
CA GLN A 41 2.53 6.53 -2.54
C GLN A 41 3.38 5.33 -2.13
N ALA A 42 3.08 4.16 -2.68
CA ALA A 42 3.90 2.98 -2.53
C ALA A 42 4.61 2.69 -3.85
N SER A 43 5.87 2.29 -3.77
CA SER A 43 6.69 1.92 -4.93
C SER A 43 7.24 0.52 -4.69
N ILE A 44 7.12 -0.33 -5.69
CA ILE A 44 7.51 -1.73 -5.62
C ILE A 44 8.71 -1.96 -6.54
N TYR A 45 9.76 -2.55 -6.00
CA TYR A 45 10.98 -2.91 -6.73
C TYR A 45 11.18 -4.42 -6.64
N ARG A 46 11.47 -5.06 -7.77
CA ARG A 46 11.64 -6.52 -7.83
C ARG A 46 12.99 -6.99 -7.33
N THR A 47 14.02 -6.14 -7.48
CA THR A 47 15.37 -6.47 -7.05
C THR A 47 15.97 -5.29 -6.31
N GLU A 48 17.06 -5.56 -5.56
CA GLU A 48 17.75 -4.50 -4.83
C GLU A 48 18.52 -3.53 -5.74
N VAL A 49 18.74 -3.91 -7.00
CA VAL A 49 19.50 -3.08 -7.95
C VAL A 49 18.59 -2.27 -8.88
N ASP A 50 17.29 -2.44 -8.81
CA ASP A 50 16.36 -1.69 -9.65
C ASP A 50 16.43 -0.20 -9.30
N ALA A 51 16.78 0.63 -10.29
CA ALA A 51 16.82 2.08 -10.11
C ALA A 51 15.43 2.71 -10.13
N GLN A 52 14.51 2.09 -10.85
CA GLN A 52 13.14 2.57 -10.98
C GLN A 52 12.16 1.53 -10.46
N ALA A 53 11.06 2.00 -9.89
CA ALA A 53 10.02 1.12 -9.42
C ALA A 53 9.38 0.36 -10.58
N TRP A 54 9.11 -0.91 -10.36
CA TRP A 54 8.38 -1.74 -11.30
C TRP A 54 6.92 -1.30 -11.36
N THR A 55 6.34 -0.94 -10.23
CA THR A 55 4.96 -0.46 -10.15
C THR A 55 4.82 0.47 -8.96
N THR A 56 3.82 1.35 -9.02
CA THR A 56 3.48 2.27 -7.95
C THR A 56 1.98 2.24 -7.70
N GLY A 57 1.58 2.67 -6.51
CA GLY A 57 0.19 2.81 -6.16
C GLY A 57 0.00 3.97 -5.20
N PHE A 58 -1.12 4.67 -5.32
CA PHE A 58 -1.48 5.77 -4.44
C PHE A 58 -2.73 5.41 -3.66
N ALA A 59 -2.84 5.94 -2.47
CA ALA A 59 -4.05 5.87 -1.68
C ALA A 59 -4.27 7.18 -0.94
N GLU A 60 -5.53 7.50 -0.72
CA GLU A 60 -5.94 8.63 0.10
C GLU A 60 -6.87 8.09 1.19
N GLU A 61 -6.65 8.55 2.41
CA GLU A 61 -7.55 8.27 3.53
C GLU A 61 -7.90 9.57 4.21
N THR A 62 -9.19 9.80 4.40
CA THR A 62 -9.66 10.95 5.18
C THR A 62 -9.66 10.57 6.66
N VAL A 63 -9.29 11.53 7.49
CA VAL A 63 -9.33 11.35 8.94
C VAL A 63 -10.76 11.59 9.40
N SER A 64 -11.33 10.57 10.07
CA SER A 64 -12.68 10.65 10.61
C SER A 64 -12.61 10.92 12.11
N THR A 65 -13.60 11.65 12.64
CA THR A 65 -13.73 11.82 14.08
C THR A 65 -14.29 10.58 14.76
N ARG A 66 -14.71 9.58 13.98
CA ARG A 66 -15.29 8.34 14.48
C ARG A 66 -14.72 7.15 13.72
N GLY A 67 -14.73 5.99 14.37
CA GLY A 67 -14.34 4.73 13.78
C GLY A 67 -12.82 4.56 13.65
N VAL A 68 -12.42 3.59 12.83
CA VAL A 68 -11.00 3.21 12.71
C VAL A 68 -10.14 4.33 12.15
N ASN A 69 -10.70 5.18 11.30
CA ASN A 69 -9.93 6.25 10.69
C ASN A 69 -9.65 7.42 11.64
N SER A 70 -10.22 7.41 12.84
CA SER A 70 -9.87 8.42 13.84
C SER A 70 -8.47 8.17 14.42
N THR A 71 -7.99 6.92 14.40
CA THR A 71 -6.70 6.55 15.00
C THR A 71 -5.77 5.80 14.05
N SER A 72 -6.30 5.21 12.98
CA SER A 72 -5.53 4.33 12.10
C SER A 72 -5.54 4.75 10.64
N ALA A 73 -5.86 6.03 10.36
CA ALA A 73 -5.98 6.50 8.98
C ALA A 73 -4.69 6.36 8.20
N LEU A 74 -3.54 6.72 8.79
CA LEU A 74 -2.25 6.63 8.12
C LEU A 74 -1.89 5.18 7.80
N GLU A 75 -2.07 4.29 8.74
CA GLU A 75 -1.76 2.87 8.56
C GLU A 75 -2.64 2.26 7.47
N ASN A 76 -3.93 2.57 7.49
CA ASN A 76 -4.86 2.10 6.47
C ASN A 76 -4.49 2.65 5.10
N CYS A 77 -4.06 3.91 5.03
CA CYS A 77 -3.64 4.56 3.80
C CYS A 77 -2.41 3.87 3.22
N GLU A 78 -1.41 3.59 4.05
CA GLU A 78 -0.20 2.90 3.61
C GLU A 78 -0.52 1.49 3.10
N THR A 79 -1.32 0.73 3.83
CA THR A 79 -1.72 -0.62 3.42
C THR A 79 -2.45 -0.59 2.08
N SER A 80 -3.36 0.36 1.90
CA SER A 80 -4.09 0.52 0.64
C SER A 80 -3.17 0.88 -0.51
N ALA A 81 -2.20 1.78 -0.29
CA ALA A 81 -1.24 2.17 -1.31
C ALA A 81 -0.40 0.96 -1.75
N ILE A 82 0.10 0.18 -0.79
CA ILE A 82 0.87 -1.03 -1.08
C ILE A 82 0.02 -2.03 -1.86
N GLY A 83 -1.23 -2.24 -1.43
CA GLY A 83 -2.14 -3.16 -2.11
C GLY A 83 -2.40 -2.79 -3.55
N ARG A 84 -2.49 -1.50 -3.85
CA ARG A 84 -2.69 -1.02 -5.22
C ARG A 84 -1.43 -1.14 -6.06
N ALA A 85 -0.25 -1.02 -5.44
CA ALA A 85 1.02 -1.17 -6.15
C ALA A 85 1.34 -2.64 -6.45
N LEU A 86 0.91 -3.54 -5.60
CA LEU A 86 1.13 -4.97 -5.82
C LEU A 86 0.19 -5.50 -6.90
#